data_b70fd18585e5025bde15d21260350260
#
_entry.id   b70fd18585e5025bde15d21260350260
#
_cell.length_a   1.000
_cell.length_b   1.000
_cell.length_c   1.000
_cell.angle_alpha   90.00
_cell.angle_beta   90.00
_cell.angle_gamma   90.00
#
_symmetry.space_group_name_H-M   'P 1'
#
loop_
_entity.id
_entity.type
_entity.pdbx_description
1 polymer ?
#
loop_
_entity_poly.entity_id
_entity_poly.type
_entity_poly.pdbx_seq_one_letter_code
_entity_poly.pdbx_strand_id
1 'polypeptide(L)'
;MVNGASEGGNDVIDGGDGNDILHGNGGDDIIAGGTGNDTISGDDGNDIVDGGDDRDFIYGGEGDFIDGGSGGDDFDTLAVDPAIVDHIEYTSADQEDGIVHLVGGGAIVFEDIEKIVPCFTPGTLITTAKGECPIESLNVGDRVVIRDNGLQEIRWIGTKPIGGRVLMANPHLRPVLIRKGALGNGLPERDMMVTPNHRMLVANDQTSLLFDEREVLVAAKHLVNHAGIQQVDMVGISYVHILFDNHEVVLGDGTWTESFQPGDYSLKGIGNAQRNEIFEIFPELKETHGREQYVSARRSLRSNEAKLISQPVYACYNLKGRGGNLRLF
;
A
#
# COMPACT_ATOMS: atom_id res chain seq x y z
N MET A 1 -2.16 12.15 -28.45
CA MET A 1 -2.43 11.85 -29.90
C MET A 1 -2.92 10.42 -29.99
N VAL A 2 -3.68 10.04 -30.99
CA VAL A 2 -4.04 8.63 -31.21
C VAL A 2 -3.04 8.09 -32.21
N ASN A 3 -2.12 7.25 -31.75
CA ASN A 3 -1.20 6.54 -32.62
C ASN A 3 -1.68 5.08 -32.66
N GLY A 4 -2.27 4.65 -33.76
CA GLY A 4 -2.73 3.28 -33.97
C GLY A 4 -1.78 2.57 -34.92
N ALA A 5 -1.47 1.31 -34.61
CA ALA A 5 -0.78 0.40 -35.49
C ALA A 5 -1.67 -0.06 -36.68
N SER A 6 -1.09 -0.78 -37.61
CA SER A 6 -1.83 -1.44 -38.69
C SER A 6 -2.72 -2.57 -38.14
N GLU A 7 -3.87 -2.82 -38.79
CA GLU A 7 -4.80 -3.89 -38.38
C GLU A 7 -4.15 -5.29 -38.47
N GLY A 8 -3.40 -5.68 -37.43
CA GLY A 8 -2.79 -6.99 -37.25
C GLY A 8 -1.36 -7.14 -37.81
N GLY A 9 -0.47 -7.54 -36.97
CA GLY A 9 0.97 -7.78 -37.24
C GLY A 9 1.80 -7.28 -36.07
N ASN A 10 3.00 -7.76 -35.89
CA ASN A 10 3.88 -7.37 -34.81
C ASN A 10 4.44 -5.98 -35.08
N ASP A 11 3.98 -4.99 -34.33
CA ASP A 11 4.28 -3.58 -34.49
C ASP A 11 5.24 -3.06 -33.39
N VAL A 12 5.86 -1.93 -33.64
CA VAL A 12 6.63 -1.16 -32.64
C VAL A 12 6.03 0.22 -32.58
N ILE A 13 5.48 0.57 -31.43
CA ILE A 13 4.75 1.82 -31.19
C ILE A 13 5.47 2.63 -30.13
N ASP A 14 5.65 3.94 -30.39
CA ASP A 14 6.23 4.90 -29.44
C ASP A 14 5.29 6.11 -29.37
N GLY A 15 4.68 6.34 -28.19
CA GLY A 15 3.81 7.47 -27.92
C GLY A 15 4.57 8.79 -27.88
N GLY A 16 5.73 8.79 -27.25
CA GLY A 16 6.61 9.95 -27.14
C GLY A 16 6.25 10.88 -25.97
N ASP A 17 6.15 12.19 -26.23
CA ASP A 17 5.84 13.16 -25.19
C ASP A 17 4.34 13.47 -25.17
N GLY A 18 3.73 13.46 -23.99
CA GLY A 18 2.34 13.89 -23.72
C GLY A 18 1.41 12.72 -23.46
N ASN A 19 0.15 13.00 -23.16
CA ASN A 19 -0.81 11.95 -22.83
C ASN A 19 -1.34 11.30 -24.11
N ASP A 20 -0.97 10.07 -24.37
CA ASP A 20 -1.29 9.34 -25.60
C ASP A 20 -2.34 8.24 -25.38
N ILE A 21 -2.93 7.76 -26.44
CA ILE A 21 -3.80 6.58 -26.45
C ILE A 21 -3.24 5.65 -27.52
N LEU A 22 -2.75 4.49 -27.09
CA LEU A 22 -2.01 3.54 -27.91
C LEU A 22 -2.74 2.20 -27.96
N HIS A 23 -2.83 1.63 -29.16
CA HIS A 23 -3.40 0.31 -29.40
C HIS A 23 -2.49 -0.50 -30.31
N GLY A 24 -2.12 -1.72 -29.90
CA GLY A 24 -1.39 -2.68 -30.71
C GLY A 24 -2.30 -3.32 -31.75
N ASN A 25 -3.55 -3.57 -31.44
CA ASN A 25 -4.58 -4.31 -32.16
C ASN A 25 -4.34 -5.79 -32.19
N GLY A 26 -3.45 -6.32 -32.96
CA GLY A 26 -3.24 -7.77 -32.97
C GLY A 26 -1.93 -8.19 -33.58
N GLY A 27 -1.28 -9.14 -32.98
CA GLY A 27 0.09 -9.56 -33.18
C GLY A 27 0.88 -9.36 -31.91
N ASP A 28 2.11 -9.81 -31.85
CA ASP A 28 2.96 -9.62 -30.68
C ASP A 28 3.67 -8.26 -30.82
N ASP A 29 3.20 -7.25 -30.10
CA ASP A 29 3.61 -5.85 -30.25
C ASP A 29 4.65 -5.42 -29.20
N ILE A 30 5.37 -4.35 -29.50
CA ILE A 30 6.22 -3.62 -28.55
C ILE A 30 5.73 -2.19 -28.48
N ILE A 31 5.26 -1.76 -27.31
CA ILE A 31 4.62 -0.46 -27.11
C ILE A 31 5.33 0.28 -25.98
N ALA A 32 5.75 1.52 -26.27
CA ALA A 32 6.24 2.44 -25.26
C ALA A 32 5.29 3.64 -25.19
N GLY A 33 4.79 3.98 -24.01
CA GLY A 33 3.98 5.18 -23.76
C GLY A 33 4.81 6.43 -23.87
N GLY A 34 5.90 6.50 -23.12
CA GLY A 34 6.86 7.60 -23.16
C GLY A 34 6.77 8.50 -21.94
N THR A 35 6.55 9.79 -22.10
CA THR A 35 6.36 10.73 -20.99
C THR A 35 4.92 11.27 -20.98
N GLY A 36 4.28 11.27 -19.82
CA GLY A 36 2.91 11.72 -19.63
C GLY A 36 1.95 10.59 -19.30
N ASN A 37 0.71 10.92 -19.00
CA ASN A 37 -0.26 9.91 -18.56
C ASN A 37 -0.90 9.23 -19.76
N ASP A 38 -0.46 8.03 -20.06
CA ASP A 38 -0.85 7.30 -21.26
C ASP A 38 -1.98 6.30 -20.99
N THR A 39 -2.68 5.91 -22.03
CA THR A 39 -3.63 4.81 -22.01
C THR A 39 -3.23 3.81 -23.08
N ILE A 40 -2.81 2.63 -22.66
CA ILE A 40 -2.17 1.65 -23.54
C ILE A 40 -2.94 0.34 -23.51
N SER A 41 -3.10 -0.29 -24.67
CA SER A 41 -3.60 -1.64 -24.82
C SER A 41 -2.77 -2.37 -25.87
N GLY A 42 -2.23 -3.53 -25.52
CA GLY A 42 -1.61 -4.45 -26.48
C GLY A 42 -2.65 -5.08 -27.40
N ASP A 43 -3.87 -5.25 -26.88
CA ASP A 43 -5.01 -5.93 -27.50
C ASP A 43 -4.74 -7.42 -27.69
N ASP A 44 -4.85 -8.04 -28.92
CA ASP A 44 -4.69 -9.46 -29.13
C ASP A 44 -3.20 -9.82 -29.42
N GLY A 45 -2.53 -10.55 -28.54
CA GLY A 45 -1.14 -10.97 -28.74
C GLY A 45 -0.41 -11.36 -27.48
N ASN A 46 0.90 -11.50 -27.56
CA ASN A 46 1.78 -11.50 -26.39
C ASN A 46 2.64 -10.25 -26.50
N ASP A 47 2.20 -9.21 -25.83
CA ASP A 47 2.71 -7.88 -26.02
C ASP A 47 3.78 -7.53 -24.97
N ILE A 48 4.67 -6.63 -25.34
CA ILE A 48 5.60 -5.99 -24.39
C ILE A 48 5.21 -4.52 -24.32
N VAL A 49 4.76 -4.10 -23.16
CA VAL A 49 4.27 -2.74 -22.89
C VAL A 49 5.14 -2.11 -21.82
N ASP A 50 5.65 -0.92 -22.12
CA ASP A 50 6.35 -0.02 -21.21
C ASP A 50 5.52 1.26 -21.11
N GLY A 51 4.95 1.55 -19.94
CA GLY A 51 4.19 2.77 -19.68
C GLY A 51 5.07 4.02 -19.81
N GLY A 52 6.20 4.00 -19.13
CA GLY A 52 7.21 5.07 -19.20
C GLY A 52 7.21 6.01 -18.00
N ASP A 53 7.24 7.31 -18.25
CA ASP A 53 7.19 8.32 -17.19
C ASP A 53 5.75 8.77 -16.93
N ASP A 54 5.43 9.09 -15.68
CA ASP A 54 4.14 9.60 -15.20
C ASP A 54 3.12 8.47 -14.97
N ARG A 55 1.81 8.72 -15.13
CA ARG A 55 0.76 7.78 -14.71
C ARG A 55 0.10 7.12 -15.88
N ASP A 56 0.31 5.84 -16.01
CA ASP A 56 -0.20 5.10 -17.12
C ASP A 56 -1.39 4.20 -16.74
N PHE A 57 -2.24 3.98 -17.70
CA PHE A 57 -3.34 3.06 -17.59
C PHE A 57 -3.21 2.00 -18.68
N ILE A 58 -2.84 0.78 -18.28
CA ILE A 58 -2.46 -0.28 -19.20
C ILE A 58 -3.49 -1.41 -19.12
N TYR A 59 -4.06 -1.78 -20.25
CA TYR A 59 -4.90 -2.96 -20.39
C TYR A 59 -4.03 -4.17 -20.70
N GLY A 60 -4.03 -5.17 -19.82
CA GLY A 60 -3.27 -6.41 -19.99
C GLY A 60 -4.11 -7.56 -20.49
N GLY A 61 -3.54 -8.28 -21.45
CA GLY A 61 -4.05 -9.52 -22.06
C GLY A 61 -3.25 -10.76 -21.64
N GLU A 62 -3.72 -11.93 -22.07
CA GLU A 62 -3.02 -13.19 -21.81
C GLU A 62 -1.71 -13.24 -22.61
N GLY A 63 -0.61 -13.43 -21.91
CA GLY A 63 0.73 -13.57 -22.50
C GLY A 63 1.56 -12.29 -22.46
N ASP A 64 0.98 -11.18 -22.00
CA ASP A 64 1.67 -9.89 -21.98
C ASP A 64 2.75 -9.81 -20.89
N PHE A 65 3.77 -9.03 -21.20
CA PHE A 65 4.72 -8.48 -20.26
C PHE A 65 4.48 -6.97 -20.16
N ILE A 66 4.20 -6.48 -18.96
CA ILE A 66 3.81 -5.09 -18.72
C ILE A 66 4.76 -4.50 -17.68
N ASP A 67 5.43 -3.43 -18.06
CA ASP A 67 6.24 -2.58 -17.21
C ASP A 67 5.50 -1.24 -17.08
N GLY A 68 5.15 -0.84 -15.86
CA GLY A 68 4.54 0.47 -15.62
C GLY A 68 5.50 1.61 -15.91
N GLY A 69 6.77 1.38 -15.63
CA GLY A 69 7.84 2.36 -15.73
C GLY A 69 8.20 2.96 -14.37
N SER A 70 9.21 3.79 -14.31
CA SER A 70 9.71 4.30 -13.02
C SER A 70 10.04 5.78 -13.01
N GLY A 71 9.54 6.53 -13.95
CA GLY A 71 9.80 7.96 -14.11
C GLY A 71 8.62 8.87 -13.80
N GLY A 72 8.87 10.15 -13.69
CA GLY A 72 7.80 11.17 -13.56
C GLY A 72 6.90 11.05 -12.32
N ASP A 73 5.59 11.11 -12.51
CA ASP A 73 4.53 10.88 -11.49
C ASP A 73 4.08 9.44 -11.55
N ASP A 74 4.97 8.58 -11.28
CA ASP A 74 4.91 7.16 -11.36
C ASP A 74 3.83 6.56 -10.47
N PHE A 75 2.70 6.25 -11.06
CA PHE A 75 1.59 5.53 -10.43
C PHE A 75 0.75 4.83 -11.49
N ASP A 76 1.18 3.64 -11.85
CA ASP A 76 0.62 2.93 -12.97
C ASP A 76 -0.51 1.99 -12.58
N THR A 77 -1.39 1.75 -13.50
CA THR A 77 -2.56 0.92 -13.28
C THR A 77 -2.63 -0.15 -14.35
N LEU A 78 -2.42 -1.39 -13.94
CA LEU A 78 -2.75 -2.54 -14.77
C LEU A 78 -4.23 -2.89 -14.63
N ALA A 79 -4.96 -2.82 -15.73
CA ALA A 79 -6.36 -3.22 -15.84
C ALA A 79 -6.47 -4.60 -16.51
N VAL A 80 -7.00 -5.57 -15.79
CA VAL A 80 -7.30 -6.93 -16.30
C VAL A 80 -8.77 -7.23 -16.06
N ASP A 81 -9.43 -7.92 -16.98
CA ASP A 81 -10.81 -8.37 -16.77
C ASP A 81 -10.88 -9.29 -15.53
N PRO A 82 -11.58 -8.90 -14.46
CA PRO A 82 -11.66 -9.72 -13.24
C PRO A 82 -12.29 -11.10 -13.47
N ALA A 83 -13.05 -11.27 -14.55
CA ALA A 83 -13.70 -12.55 -14.87
C ALA A 83 -12.71 -13.63 -15.32
N ILE A 84 -11.55 -13.22 -15.82
CA ILE A 84 -10.50 -14.13 -16.28
C ILE A 84 -9.36 -14.32 -15.29
N VAL A 85 -9.31 -13.54 -14.19
CA VAL A 85 -8.27 -13.65 -13.16
C VAL A 85 -8.56 -14.82 -12.21
N ASP A 86 -7.62 -15.75 -12.07
CA ASP A 86 -7.66 -16.81 -11.04
C ASP A 86 -7.05 -16.28 -9.72
N HIS A 87 -5.79 -15.84 -9.77
CA HIS A 87 -5.11 -15.20 -8.62
C HIS A 87 -3.92 -14.38 -9.10
N ILE A 88 -3.38 -13.55 -8.19
CA ILE A 88 -2.17 -12.75 -8.41
C ILE A 88 -1.07 -13.27 -7.49
N GLU A 89 0.09 -13.61 -8.09
CA GLU A 89 1.31 -13.95 -7.37
C GLU A 89 2.26 -12.76 -7.45
N TYR A 90 2.59 -12.15 -6.32
CA TYR A 90 3.57 -11.06 -6.27
C TYR A 90 4.98 -11.63 -6.13
N THR A 91 5.89 -11.20 -6.98
CA THR A 91 7.28 -11.66 -7.03
C THR A 91 8.23 -10.74 -6.29
N SER A 92 7.89 -9.47 -6.15
CA SER A 92 8.64 -8.48 -5.37
C SER A 92 8.10 -8.32 -3.94
N ALA A 93 8.94 -7.81 -3.04
CA ALA A 93 8.58 -7.60 -1.64
C ALA A 93 7.64 -6.40 -1.43
N ASP A 94 7.65 -5.45 -2.34
CA ASP A 94 6.79 -4.27 -2.43
C ASP A 94 5.46 -4.59 -3.10
N GLN A 95 5.38 -5.68 -3.88
CA GLN A 95 4.23 -6.14 -4.66
C GLN A 95 3.93 -5.24 -5.88
N GLU A 96 4.89 -4.53 -6.37
CA GLU A 96 4.83 -3.78 -7.61
C GLU A 96 5.10 -4.68 -8.81
N ASP A 97 5.77 -5.84 -8.56
CA ASP A 97 6.00 -6.86 -9.57
C ASP A 97 5.22 -8.13 -9.26
N GLY A 98 4.79 -8.83 -10.29
CA GLY A 98 4.04 -10.06 -10.09
C GLY A 98 3.59 -10.76 -11.36
N ILE A 99 2.75 -11.76 -11.15
CA ILE A 99 2.13 -12.55 -12.19
C ILE A 99 0.64 -12.62 -11.91
N VAL A 100 -0.18 -12.19 -12.84
CA VAL A 100 -1.62 -12.44 -12.84
C VAL A 100 -1.87 -13.79 -13.51
N HIS A 101 -2.26 -14.79 -12.75
CA HIS A 101 -2.65 -16.10 -13.26
C HIS A 101 -4.09 -16.07 -13.74
N LEU A 102 -4.34 -16.60 -14.94
CA LEU A 102 -5.65 -16.55 -15.58
C LEU A 102 -6.42 -17.87 -15.46
N VAL A 103 -7.75 -17.78 -15.40
CA VAL A 103 -8.64 -18.94 -15.41
C VAL A 103 -8.51 -19.66 -16.75
N GLY A 104 -8.09 -20.93 -16.71
CA GLY A 104 -7.86 -21.73 -17.94
C GLY A 104 -6.38 -21.95 -18.25
N GLY A 105 -5.51 -21.32 -17.54
CA GLY A 105 -4.06 -21.37 -17.70
C GLY A 105 -3.59 -20.26 -18.64
N GLY A 106 -2.68 -19.50 -18.35
CA GLY A 106 -2.16 -18.31 -18.99
C GLY A 106 -1.76 -17.33 -17.90
N ALA A 107 -0.98 -16.33 -18.22
CA ALA A 107 -0.52 -15.35 -17.26
C ALA A 107 -0.21 -14.02 -17.93
N ILE A 108 -0.24 -12.96 -17.13
CA ILE A 108 0.29 -11.63 -17.44
C ILE A 108 1.42 -11.39 -16.44
N VAL A 109 2.60 -11.04 -16.91
CA VAL A 109 3.72 -10.64 -16.05
C VAL A 109 3.72 -9.13 -15.96
N PHE A 110 3.86 -8.60 -14.75
CA PHE A 110 3.93 -7.15 -14.55
C PHE A 110 5.07 -6.76 -13.61
N GLU A 111 5.65 -5.59 -13.88
CA GLU A 111 6.70 -4.93 -13.10
C GLU A 111 6.32 -3.46 -12.92
N ASP A 112 6.80 -2.83 -11.82
CA ASP A 112 6.59 -1.42 -11.47
C ASP A 112 5.13 -0.95 -11.58
N ILE A 113 4.18 -1.74 -11.01
CA ILE A 113 2.77 -1.38 -10.86
C ILE A 113 2.47 -1.04 -9.40
N GLU A 114 2.13 0.23 -9.14
CA GLU A 114 2.16 0.83 -7.82
C GLU A 114 1.11 0.38 -6.81
N LYS A 115 1.49 0.58 -5.55
CA LYS A 115 0.70 0.32 -4.35
C LYS A 115 0.12 1.55 -3.68
N ILE A 116 -0.89 1.26 -2.86
CA ILE A 116 -1.43 2.23 -1.92
C ILE A 116 -0.50 2.41 -0.72
N VAL A 117 -0.18 3.67 -0.46
CA VAL A 117 0.52 4.18 0.72
C VAL A 117 -0.27 4.00 2.02
N PRO A 118 0.40 3.91 3.19
CA PRO A 118 -0.23 3.89 4.50
C PRO A 118 -1.10 5.13 4.75
N CYS A 119 -2.40 4.96 4.94
CA CYS A 119 -3.35 6.07 5.13
C CYS A 119 -4.42 5.73 6.14
N PHE A 120 -4.95 6.78 6.76
CA PHE A 120 -6.18 6.75 7.54
C PHE A 120 -7.42 6.92 6.66
N THR A 121 -8.58 6.66 7.23
CA THR A 121 -9.87 7.01 6.61
C THR A 121 -10.56 8.12 7.38
N PRO A 122 -11.45 8.92 6.73
CA PRO A 122 -12.29 9.89 7.43
C PRO A 122 -13.07 9.25 8.58
N GLY A 123 -13.25 10.01 9.65
CA GLY A 123 -13.86 9.55 10.89
C GLY A 123 -12.89 8.98 11.91
N THR A 124 -11.64 8.67 11.53
CA THR A 124 -10.59 8.32 12.50
C THR A 124 -10.32 9.50 13.44
N LEU A 125 -10.43 9.27 14.75
CA LEU A 125 -10.21 10.31 15.75
C LEU A 125 -8.74 10.37 16.17
N ILE A 126 -8.05 11.40 15.76
CA ILE A 126 -6.65 11.65 16.12
C ILE A 126 -6.60 12.47 17.43
N THR A 127 -5.78 12.06 18.37
CA THR A 127 -5.59 12.77 19.63
C THR A 127 -4.68 13.97 19.43
N THR A 128 -5.21 15.15 19.71
CA THR A 128 -4.52 16.43 19.57
C THR A 128 -4.32 17.11 20.93
N ALA A 129 -3.59 18.24 20.95
CA ALA A 129 -3.46 19.09 22.13
C ALA A 129 -4.80 19.63 22.65
N LYS A 130 -5.85 19.63 21.83
CA LYS A 130 -7.21 20.13 22.15
C LYS A 130 -8.22 19.00 22.42
N GLY A 131 -7.80 17.75 22.39
CA GLY A 131 -8.64 16.56 22.49
C GLY A 131 -8.69 15.78 21.18
N GLU A 132 -9.58 14.79 21.10
CA GLU A 132 -9.80 14.00 19.89
C GLU A 132 -10.45 14.84 18.78
N CYS A 133 -9.95 14.68 17.56
CA CYS A 133 -10.38 15.45 16.39
C CYS A 133 -10.44 14.51 15.18
N PRO A 134 -11.54 14.51 14.39
CA PRO A 134 -11.59 13.73 13.16
C PRO A 134 -10.45 14.13 12.22
N ILE A 135 -9.79 13.14 11.64
CA ILE A 135 -8.60 13.37 10.82
C ILE A 135 -8.84 14.32 9.63
N GLU A 136 -10.03 14.25 9.04
CA GLU A 136 -10.44 15.12 7.93
C GLU A 136 -10.64 16.59 8.33
N SER A 137 -10.66 16.89 9.63
CA SER A 137 -10.78 18.26 10.15
C SER A 137 -9.46 18.84 10.64
N LEU A 138 -8.38 18.06 10.58
CA LEU A 138 -7.04 18.52 10.94
C LEU A 138 -6.46 19.46 9.88
N ASN A 139 -5.61 20.36 10.29
CA ASN A 139 -4.91 21.29 9.42
C ASN A 139 -3.40 21.24 9.68
N VAL A 140 -2.62 21.67 8.69
CA VAL A 140 -1.18 21.92 8.88
C VAL A 140 -0.98 22.90 10.04
N GLY A 141 -0.06 22.58 10.95
CA GLY A 141 0.19 23.33 12.18
C GLY A 141 -0.59 22.84 13.40
N ASP A 142 -1.61 21.97 13.25
CA ASP A 142 -2.25 21.35 14.41
C ASP A 142 -1.27 20.42 15.12
N ARG A 143 -1.35 20.39 16.46
CA ARG A 143 -0.44 19.60 17.29
C ARG A 143 -1.06 18.29 17.71
N VAL A 144 -0.45 17.20 17.32
CA VAL A 144 -0.89 15.82 17.53
C VAL A 144 -0.06 15.16 18.64
N VAL A 145 -0.70 14.29 19.41
CA VAL A 145 -0.03 13.48 20.42
C VAL A 145 0.77 12.37 19.76
N ILE A 146 2.08 12.41 19.98
CA ILE A 146 3.06 11.47 19.46
C ILE A 146 3.59 10.60 20.61
N ARG A 147 3.85 9.33 20.34
CA ARG A 147 4.25 8.37 21.36
C ARG A 147 5.56 8.73 22.06
N ASP A 148 6.56 9.15 21.32
CA ASP A 148 7.90 9.37 21.84
C ASP A 148 8.24 10.85 22.05
N ASN A 149 7.71 11.73 21.19
CA ASN A 149 8.12 13.12 21.09
C ASN A 149 7.07 14.12 21.59
N GLY A 150 6.07 13.64 22.35
CA GLY A 150 5.03 14.48 22.97
C GLY A 150 4.07 15.06 21.93
N LEU A 151 3.98 16.38 21.80
CA LEU A 151 3.11 17.06 20.85
C LEU A 151 3.93 17.59 19.67
N GLN A 152 3.67 17.07 18.45
CA GLN A 152 4.30 17.52 17.22
C GLN A 152 3.31 18.19 16.29
N GLU A 153 3.79 19.14 15.51
CA GLU A 153 2.98 19.86 14.51
C GLU A 153 2.91 19.08 13.21
N ILE A 154 1.71 18.98 12.65
CA ILE A 154 1.51 18.43 11.31
C ILE A 154 2.17 19.37 10.29
N ARG A 155 3.05 18.81 9.46
CA ARG A 155 3.79 19.56 8.43
C ARG A 155 3.08 19.52 7.08
N TRP A 156 2.35 18.43 6.83
CA TRP A 156 1.60 18.25 5.59
C TRP A 156 0.43 17.29 5.82
N ILE A 157 -0.65 17.51 5.06
CA ILE A 157 -1.83 16.64 5.00
C ILE A 157 -2.19 16.43 3.53
N GLY A 158 -2.30 15.17 3.13
CA GLY A 158 -2.79 14.80 1.81
C GLY A 158 -4.04 13.94 1.89
N THR A 159 -4.92 14.05 0.89
CA THR A 159 -6.13 13.22 0.80
C THR A 159 -6.24 12.64 -0.61
N LYS A 160 -6.43 11.32 -0.69
CA LYS A 160 -6.62 10.60 -1.95
C LYS A 160 -7.98 9.90 -1.96
N PRO A 161 -8.94 10.38 -2.76
CA PRO A 161 -10.21 9.68 -2.95
C PRO A 161 -10.02 8.50 -3.89
N ILE A 162 -10.64 7.35 -3.56
CA ILE A 162 -10.68 6.15 -4.39
C ILE A 162 -12.12 5.75 -4.61
N GLY A 163 -12.54 5.71 -5.88
CA GLY A 163 -13.90 5.34 -6.26
C GLY A 163 -14.17 3.85 -6.14
N GLY A 164 -15.45 3.50 -5.96
CA GLY A 164 -15.84 2.09 -5.77
C GLY A 164 -15.52 1.17 -6.94
N ARG A 165 -15.46 1.70 -8.17
CA ARG A 165 -15.04 0.90 -9.32
C ARG A 165 -13.57 0.47 -9.20
N VAL A 166 -12.72 1.39 -8.75
CA VAL A 166 -11.29 1.11 -8.51
C VAL A 166 -11.14 0.07 -7.39
N LEU A 167 -11.89 0.21 -6.27
CA LEU A 167 -11.86 -0.76 -5.16
C LEU A 167 -12.40 -2.14 -5.55
N MET A 168 -13.35 -2.19 -6.50
CA MET A 168 -13.86 -3.48 -7.00
C MET A 168 -12.84 -4.16 -7.91
N ALA A 169 -12.22 -3.41 -8.80
CA ALA A 169 -11.20 -3.91 -9.71
C ALA A 169 -9.90 -4.29 -8.96
N ASN A 170 -9.59 -3.60 -7.85
CA ASN A 170 -8.37 -3.76 -7.07
C ASN A 170 -8.67 -4.17 -5.62
N PRO A 171 -8.95 -5.45 -5.33
CA PRO A 171 -9.29 -5.91 -3.98
C PRO A 171 -8.21 -5.60 -2.92
N HIS A 172 -6.93 -5.55 -3.33
CA HIS A 172 -5.81 -5.21 -2.45
C HIS A 172 -5.84 -3.77 -1.94
N LEU A 173 -6.61 -2.88 -2.60
CA LEU A 173 -6.81 -1.49 -2.20
C LEU A 173 -7.94 -1.31 -1.18
N ARG A 174 -8.73 -2.35 -0.93
CA ARG A 174 -9.86 -2.29 -0.01
C ARG A 174 -9.39 -2.08 1.41
N PRO A 175 -10.03 -1.20 2.17
CA PRO A 175 -9.60 -0.91 3.52
C PRO A 175 -9.69 -2.13 4.44
N VAL A 176 -8.85 -2.13 5.45
CA VAL A 176 -8.91 -3.07 6.56
C VAL A 176 -9.69 -2.43 7.70
N LEU A 177 -10.82 -3.04 8.05
CA LEU A 177 -11.60 -2.71 9.23
C LEU A 177 -11.00 -3.43 10.43
N ILE A 178 -10.59 -2.65 11.44
CA ILE A 178 -10.11 -3.14 12.73
C ILE A 178 -11.20 -2.80 13.75
N ARG A 179 -11.90 -3.81 14.22
CA ARG A 179 -12.96 -3.65 15.17
C ARG A 179 -12.44 -3.26 16.55
N LYS A 180 -13.24 -2.52 17.29
CA LYS A 180 -12.98 -2.19 18.70
C LYS A 180 -12.50 -3.43 19.46
N GLY A 181 -11.36 -3.30 20.12
CA GLY A 181 -10.75 -4.36 20.93
C GLY A 181 -10.00 -5.45 20.15
N ALA A 182 -10.01 -5.43 18.82
CA ALA A 182 -9.45 -6.51 17.99
C ALA A 182 -7.92 -6.63 18.04
N LEU A 183 -7.21 -5.58 18.46
CA LEU A 183 -5.77 -5.59 18.68
C LEU A 183 -5.37 -6.08 20.08
N GLY A 184 -6.36 -6.43 20.92
CA GLY A 184 -6.14 -6.81 22.32
C GLY A 184 -6.18 -5.61 23.28
N ASN A 185 -6.27 -5.89 24.59
CA ASN A 185 -6.33 -4.88 25.66
C ASN A 185 -7.43 -3.80 25.49
N GLY A 186 -8.50 -4.12 24.74
CA GLY A 186 -9.58 -3.18 24.43
C GLY A 186 -9.29 -2.20 23.31
N LEU A 187 -8.18 -2.38 22.59
CA LEU A 187 -7.75 -1.50 21.49
C LEU A 187 -8.10 -2.07 20.10
N PRO A 188 -8.41 -1.23 19.11
CA PRO A 188 -8.70 0.20 19.27
C PRO A 188 -9.96 0.44 20.11
N GLU A 189 -10.14 1.65 20.62
CA GLU A 189 -11.32 2.00 21.44
C GLU A 189 -12.61 2.10 20.64
N ARG A 190 -12.48 2.22 19.32
CA ARG A 190 -13.58 2.28 18.33
C ARG A 190 -13.21 1.43 17.13
N ASP A 191 -14.19 1.10 16.29
CA ASP A 191 -13.92 0.54 14.97
C ASP A 191 -13.15 1.57 14.14
N MET A 192 -11.99 1.18 13.59
CA MET A 192 -11.22 2.04 12.71
C MET A 192 -10.99 1.37 11.36
N MET A 193 -10.85 2.16 10.32
CA MET A 193 -10.45 1.70 9.01
C MET A 193 -9.14 2.35 8.57
N VAL A 194 -8.31 1.55 7.92
CA VAL A 194 -7.01 2.00 7.40
C VAL A 194 -6.72 1.32 6.07
N THR A 195 -5.76 1.85 5.30
CA THR A 195 -5.26 1.11 4.14
C THR A 195 -4.64 -0.22 4.55
N PRO A 196 -4.59 -1.21 3.64
CA PRO A 196 -3.95 -2.51 3.91
C PRO A 196 -2.50 -2.40 4.37
N ASN A 197 -1.76 -1.45 3.83
CA ASN A 197 -0.35 -1.23 4.15
C ASN A 197 -0.11 -0.34 5.38
N HIS A 198 -1.15 0.29 5.93
CA HIS A 198 -1.03 1.11 7.13
C HIS A 198 -0.58 0.27 8.32
N ARG A 199 0.45 0.73 9.03
CA ARG A 199 1.08 -0.06 10.09
C ARG A 199 0.57 0.34 11.47
N MET A 200 0.10 -0.67 12.19
CA MET A 200 -0.31 -0.58 13.59
C MET A 200 0.87 -0.89 14.50
N LEU A 201 0.98 -0.18 15.61
CA LEU A 201 1.95 -0.50 16.66
C LEU A 201 1.48 -1.74 17.42
N VAL A 202 2.31 -2.76 17.45
CA VAL A 202 2.08 -4.00 18.22
C VAL A 202 3.16 -4.14 19.28
N ALA A 203 2.71 -4.38 20.52
CA ALA A 203 3.57 -4.58 21.68
C ALA A 203 3.03 -5.74 22.50
N ASN A 204 3.76 -6.84 22.52
CA ASN A 204 3.46 -8.03 23.32
C ASN A 204 4.72 -8.80 23.68
N ASP A 205 4.60 -9.85 24.50
CA ASP A 205 5.75 -10.67 24.92
C ASP A 205 6.45 -11.35 23.74
N GLN A 206 5.73 -11.63 22.65
CA GLN A 206 6.29 -12.28 21.47
C GLN A 206 7.19 -11.31 20.68
N THR A 207 6.88 -10.01 20.63
CA THR A 207 7.71 -9.03 19.95
C THR A 207 9.09 -8.95 20.61
N SER A 208 9.13 -8.94 21.94
CA SER A 208 10.38 -8.93 22.70
C SER A 208 11.15 -10.24 22.56
N LEU A 209 10.44 -11.38 22.55
CA LEU A 209 11.07 -12.70 22.50
C LEU A 209 11.65 -13.03 21.11
N LEU A 210 10.91 -12.68 20.04
CA LEU A 210 11.26 -13.10 18.67
C LEU A 210 12.13 -12.08 17.93
N PHE A 211 12.02 -10.81 18.28
CA PHE A 211 12.65 -9.72 17.51
C PHE A 211 13.59 -8.85 18.35
N ASP A 212 13.70 -9.11 19.67
CA ASP A 212 14.43 -8.25 20.63
C ASP A 212 13.92 -6.80 20.65
N GLU A 213 12.63 -6.62 20.28
CA GLU A 213 11.96 -5.32 20.19
C GLU A 213 10.70 -5.33 21.07
N ARG A 214 10.50 -4.27 21.85
CA ARG A 214 9.30 -4.12 22.67
C ARG A 214 8.08 -3.77 21.84
N GLU A 215 8.30 -3.02 20.78
CA GLU A 215 7.30 -2.43 19.91
C GLU A 215 7.73 -2.57 18.45
N VAL A 216 6.80 -2.99 17.61
CA VAL A 216 7.03 -3.15 16.18
C VAL A 216 5.85 -2.58 15.40
N LEU A 217 6.08 -2.20 14.15
CA LEU A 217 5.02 -1.79 13.22
C LEU A 217 4.63 -2.99 12.34
N VAL A 218 3.32 -3.23 12.23
CA VAL A 218 2.77 -4.35 11.47
C VAL A 218 1.68 -3.84 10.53
N ALA A 219 1.82 -4.08 9.23
CA ALA A 219 0.81 -3.67 8.26
C ALA A 219 -0.55 -4.34 8.54
N ALA A 220 -1.63 -3.58 8.47
CA ALA A 220 -2.99 -4.02 8.81
C ALA A 220 -3.41 -5.28 8.05
N LYS A 221 -2.99 -5.42 6.78
CA LYS A 221 -3.23 -6.63 5.97
C LYS A 221 -2.65 -7.91 6.59
N HIS A 222 -1.57 -7.80 7.36
CA HIS A 222 -0.94 -8.94 8.03
C HIS A 222 -1.59 -9.27 9.38
N LEU A 223 -2.45 -8.39 9.88
CA LEU A 223 -3.24 -8.59 11.10
C LEU A 223 -4.62 -9.18 10.83
N VAL A 224 -5.04 -9.30 9.57
CA VAL A 224 -6.34 -9.87 9.18
C VAL A 224 -6.51 -11.27 9.78
N ASN A 225 -7.58 -11.45 10.54
CA ASN A 225 -7.85 -12.69 11.29
C ASN A 225 -9.29 -13.18 11.18
N HIS A 226 -10.12 -12.50 10.36
CA HIS A 226 -11.55 -12.78 10.14
C HIS A 226 -12.43 -12.82 11.42
N ALA A 227 -11.86 -12.51 12.58
CA ALA A 227 -12.56 -12.48 13.87
C ALA A 227 -12.84 -11.04 14.36
N GLY A 228 -12.02 -10.07 13.95
CA GLY A 228 -12.15 -8.67 14.34
C GLY A 228 -11.36 -7.74 13.44
N ILE A 229 -10.49 -8.29 12.60
CA ILE A 229 -9.71 -7.53 11.61
C ILE A 229 -9.96 -8.17 10.25
N GLN A 230 -10.55 -7.42 9.34
CA GLN A 230 -10.95 -7.94 8.03
C GLN A 230 -10.88 -6.85 6.95
N GLN A 231 -10.57 -7.24 5.75
CA GLN A 231 -10.77 -6.40 4.58
C GLN A 231 -12.27 -6.23 4.30
N VAL A 232 -12.70 -5.04 3.90
CA VAL A 232 -14.12 -4.73 3.67
C VAL A 232 -14.33 -4.07 2.32
N ASP A 233 -15.47 -4.42 1.69
CA ASP A 233 -15.91 -3.78 0.46
C ASP A 233 -16.50 -2.41 0.75
N MET A 234 -16.17 -1.43 -0.11
CA MET A 234 -16.67 -0.05 0.00
C MET A 234 -17.11 0.47 -1.36
N VAL A 235 -18.13 1.33 -1.35
CA VAL A 235 -18.63 2.01 -2.57
C VAL A 235 -17.67 3.12 -3.04
N GLY A 236 -16.74 3.49 -2.18
CA GLY A 236 -15.69 4.49 -2.36
C GLY A 236 -15.13 4.88 -1.00
N ILE A 237 -13.92 5.38 -0.96
CA ILE A 237 -13.25 5.79 0.26
C ILE A 237 -12.28 6.94 -0.04
N SER A 238 -12.01 7.78 0.94
CA SER A 238 -10.91 8.73 0.89
C SER A 238 -9.83 8.29 1.89
N TYR A 239 -8.59 8.34 1.47
CA TYR A 239 -7.45 8.07 2.31
C TYR A 239 -6.75 9.36 2.69
N VAL A 240 -6.42 9.53 3.97
CA VAL A 240 -5.82 10.75 4.51
C VAL A 240 -4.45 10.44 5.09
N HIS A 241 -3.47 11.22 4.68
CA HIS A 241 -2.08 11.15 5.16
C HIS A 241 -1.76 12.33 6.05
N ILE A 242 -0.98 12.12 7.10
CA ILE A 242 -0.40 13.19 7.92
C ILE A 242 1.10 12.99 8.05
N LEU A 243 1.88 14.04 7.77
CA LEU A 243 3.33 14.03 7.78
C LEU A 243 3.86 15.00 8.84
N PHE A 244 4.93 14.59 9.51
CA PHE A 244 5.66 15.37 10.52
C PHE A 244 7.12 15.58 10.07
N ASP A 245 7.93 16.24 10.89
CA ASP A 245 9.37 16.38 10.63
C ASP A 245 10.13 15.04 10.64
N ASN A 246 9.60 14.03 11.33
CA ASN A 246 10.08 12.66 11.36
C ASN A 246 8.94 11.68 11.21
N HIS A 247 9.25 10.41 10.92
CA HIS A 247 8.26 9.34 10.99
C HIS A 247 7.84 9.13 12.44
N GLU A 248 6.57 9.30 12.72
CA GLU A 248 6.04 9.31 14.08
C GLU A 248 5.00 8.22 14.30
N VAL A 249 4.79 7.88 15.56
CA VAL A 249 3.69 7.01 16.00
C VAL A 249 2.64 7.88 16.67
N VAL A 250 1.47 7.97 16.06
CA VAL A 250 0.35 8.83 16.47
C VAL A 250 -0.74 8.05 17.19
N LEU A 251 -1.55 8.71 17.99
CA LEU A 251 -2.67 8.10 18.70
C LEU A 251 -3.98 8.34 17.92
N GLY A 252 -4.47 7.29 17.26
CA GLY A 252 -5.73 7.29 16.49
C GLY A 252 -6.72 6.27 17.06
N ASP A 253 -7.97 6.66 17.29
CA ASP A 253 -9.02 5.82 17.90
C ASP A 253 -8.59 5.06 19.16
N GLY A 254 -7.74 5.72 19.98
CA GLY A 254 -7.18 5.17 21.22
C GLY A 254 -6.05 4.16 21.02
N THR A 255 -5.62 3.87 19.79
CA THR A 255 -4.51 2.96 19.51
C THR A 255 -3.35 3.67 18.81
N TRP A 256 -2.14 3.14 18.99
CA TRP A 256 -0.94 3.69 18.38
C TRP A 256 -0.76 3.15 16.96
N THR A 257 -0.48 4.05 16.04
CA THR A 257 -0.35 3.75 14.62
C THR A 257 0.62 4.72 13.95
N GLU A 258 1.10 4.37 12.76
CA GLU A 258 2.09 5.20 12.07
C GLU A 258 1.52 6.50 11.48
N SER A 259 2.38 7.51 11.36
CA SER A 259 2.20 8.64 10.45
C SER A 259 2.67 8.25 9.03
N PHE A 260 2.48 9.14 8.06
CA PHE A 260 3.04 8.94 6.73
C PHE A 260 4.57 8.93 6.78
N GLN A 261 5.18 7.92 6.17
CA GLN A 261 6.64 7.81 6.02
C GLN A 261 7.00 8.04 4.54
N PRO A 262 7.67 9.16 4.21
CA PRO A 262 8.07 9.46 2.84
C PRO A 262 9.29 8.63 2.44
N GLY A 263 9.10 7.38 2.08
CA GLY A 263 10.07 6.54 1.40
C GLY A 263 9.89 6.60 -0.12
N ASP A 264 10.74 5.95 -0.89
CA ASP A 264 10.65 5.91 -2.36
C ASP A 264 9.26 5.45 -2.81
N TYR A 265 8.76 4.37 -2.21
CA TYR A 265 7.45 3.81 -2.52
C TYR A 265 6.27 4.67 -2.08
N SER A 266 6.35 5.27 -0.89
CA SER A 266 5.24 6.10 -0.39
C SER A 266 5.15 7.44 -1.10
N LEU A 267 6.25 7.99 -1.56
CA LEU A 267 6.26 9.22 -2.36
C LEU A 267 5.78 8.97 -3.79
N LYS A 268 6.03 7.80 -4.35
CA LYS A 268 5.48 7.38 -5.64
C LYS A 268 3.96 7.16 -5.58
N GLY A 269 3.42 6.62 -4.51
CA GLY A 269 1.98 6.35 -4.34
C GLY A 269 1.10 7.58 -4.02
N ILE A 270 1.65 8.80 -3.90
CA ILE A 270 0.90 10.06 -3.79
C ILE A 270 1.08 10.88 -5.07
N GLY A 271 0.02 11.55 -5.55
CA GLY A 271 0.09 12.32 -6.78
C GLY A 271 1.15 13.41 -6.80
N ASN A 272 1.61 13.79 -7.99
CA ASN A 272 2.66 14.78 -8.22
C ASN A 272 2.44 16.10 -7.48
N ALA A 273 1.21 16.61 -7.47
CA ALA A 273 0.90 17.85 -6.75
C ALA A 273 1.26 17.69 -5.28
N GLN A 274 0.84 16.60 -4.66
CA GLN A 274 1.10 16.29 -3.26
C GLN A 274 2.58 16.00 -3.00
N ARG A 275 3.25 15.27 -3.89
CA ARG A 275 4.68 14.99 -3.81
C ARG A 275 5.51 16.27 -3.93
N ASN A 276 5.16 17.16 -4.87
CA ASN A 276 5.83 18.45 -5.01
C ASN A 276 5.63 19.34 -3.79
N GLU A 277 4.45 19.35 -3.17
CA GLU A 277 4.20 20.04 -1.90
C GLU A 277 5.12 19.52 -0.79
N ILE A 278 5.29 18.20 -0.69
CA ILE A 278 6.21 17.59 0.29
C ILE A 278 7.66 18.02 -0.01
N PHE A 279 8.07 18.02 -1.25
CA PHE A 279 9.41 18.45 -1.67
C PHE A 279 9.67 19.96 -1.51
N GLU A 280 8.65 20.79 -1.47
CA GLU A 280 8.78 22.19 -1.10
C GLU A 280 9.04 22.37 0.40
N ILE A 281 8.42 21.54 1.23
CA ILE A 281 8.57 21.57 2.71
C ILE A 281 9.87 20.86 3.13
N PHE A 282 10.20 19.75 2.48
CA PHE A 282 11.35 18.87 2.76
C PHE A 282 12.18 18.63 1.48
N PRO A 283 12.98 19.64 1.05
CA PRO A 283 13.76 19.54 -0.18
C PRO A 283 14.75 18.36 -0.21
N GLU A 284 15.20 17.91 0.97
CA GLU A 284 16.10 16.77 1.13
C GLU A 284 15.47 15.45 0.68
N LEU A 285 14.15 15.34 0.68
CA LEU A 285 13.45 14.12 0.26
C LEU A 285 13.46 13.91 -1.26
N LYS A 286 13.89 14.91 -2.06
CA LYS A 286 14.16 14.73 -3.49
C LYS A 286 15.30 13.76 -3.74
N GLU A 287 16.25 13.68 -2.81
CA GLU A 287 17.43 12.87 -2.93
C GLU A 287 17.28 11.57 -2.14
N THR A 288 17.75 10.45 -2.69
CA THR A 288 17.72 9.14 -2.03
C THR A 288 18.33 9.18 -0.63
N HIS A 289 19.45 9.88 -0.46
CA HIS A 289 20.10 10.02 0.84
C HIS A 289 19.24 10.74 1.88
N GLY A 290 18.48 11.75 1.49
CA GLY A 290 17.53 12.44 2.38
C GLY A 290 16.38 11.52 2.80
N ARG A 291 15.85 10.72 1.89
CA ARG A 291 14.81 9.72 2.18
C ARG A 291 15.31 8.62 3.12
N GLU A 292 16.53 8.15 2.96
CA GLU A 292 17.15 7.17 3.85
C GLU A 292 17.34 7.71 5.28
N GLN A 293 17.51 9.03 5.44
CA GLN A 293 17.62 9.68 6.76
C GLN A 293 16.28 9.82 7.47
N TYR A 294 15.16 9.74 6.76
CA TYR A 294 13.82 9.74 7.34
C TYR A 294 13.47 8.34 7.87
N VAL A 295 14.13 7.98 8.98
CA VAL A 295 14.11 6.62 9.54
C VAL A 295 12.74 6.28 10.12
N SER A 296 12.32 5.03 9.97
CA SER A 296 11.10 4.51 10.59
C SER A 296 11.16 4.61 12.12
N ALA A 297 10.08 5.09 12.77
CA ALA A 297 9.97 5.23 14.21
C ALA A 297 10.14 3.89 14.96
N ARG A 298 9.77 2.79 14.33
CA ARG A 298 9.92 1.41 14.85
C ARG A 298 10.29 0.46 13.72
N ARG A 299 10.83 -0.69 14.08
CA ARG A 299 11.02 -1.80 13.15
C ARG A 299 9.70 -2.23 12.55
N SER A 300 9.64 -2.28 11.21
CA SER A 300 8.50 -2.81 10.48
C SER A 300 8.68 -4.30 10.24
N LEU A 301 7.66 -5.10 10.56
CA LEU A 301 7.71 -6.54 10.34
C LEU A 301 7.29 -6.90 8.92
N ARG A 302 8.04 -7.82 8.33
CA ARG A 302 7.68 -8.45 7.06
C ARG A 302 6.51 -9.43 7.25
N SER A 303 5.85 -9.82 6.16
CA SER A 303 4.69 -10.73 6.18
C SER A 303 4.93 -12.03 6.97
N ASN A 304 6.09 -12.67 6.77
CA ASN A 304 6.46 -13.90 7.48
C ASN A 304 6.72 -13.66 8.97
N GLU A 305 7.29 -12.53 9.36
CA GLU A 305 7.51 -12.14 10.73
C GLU A 305 6.19 -11.80 11.43
N ALA A 306 5.31 -11.04 10.78
CA ALA A 306 4.00 -10.67 11.31
C ALA A 306 3.13 -11.89 11.63
N LYS A 307 3.20 -12.95 10.83
CA LYS A 307 2.49 -14.21 11.08
C LYS A 307 2.90 -14.88 12.40
N LEU A 308 4.11 -14.64 12.88
CA LEU A 308 4.60 -15.23 14.14
C LEU A 308 3.95 -14.60 15.38
N ILE A 309 3.52 -13.34 15.29
CA ILE A 309 2.93 -12.59 16.42
C ILE A 309 1.40 -12.45 16.31
N SER A 310 0.82 -12.72 15.15
CA SER A 310 -0.63 -12.67 14.94
C SER A 310 -1.34 -13.99 15.27
N GLN A 311 -0.61 -15.09 15.43
CA GLN A 311 -1.18 -16.36 15.87
C GLN A 311 -1.32 -16.35 17.40
N PRO A 312 -2.49 -16.74 17.97
CA PRO A 312 -2.56 -17.00 19.38
C PRO A 312 -1.54 -18.11 19.69
N VAL A 313 -0.72 -17.90 20.72
CA VAL A 313 0.14 -18.95 21.26
C VAL A 313 -0.79 -20.05 21.78
N TYR A 314 -1.14 -20.99 20.93
CA TYR A 314 -1.59 -22.27 21.44
C TYR A 314 -0.37 -22.85 22.14
N ALA A 315 -0.31 -22.67 23.46
CA ALA A 315 0.64 -23.37 24.29
C ALA A 315 0.56 -24.84 23.85
N CYS A 316 1.67 -25.39 23.38
CA CYS A 316 1.82 -26.80 23.10
C CYS A 316 1.75 -27.59 24.42
N TYR A 317 0.58 -27.57 25.08
CA TYR A 317 0.20 -28.44 26.14
C TYR A 317 -0.55 -29.65 25.59
N ASN A 318 0.08 -30.42 24.74
CA ASN A 318 -0.34 -31.76 24.41
C ASN A 318 0.88 -32.68 24.38
N LEU A 319 1.67 -32.66 25.47
CA LEU A 319 2.43 -33.82 25.88
C LEU A 319 1.57 -34.69 26.78
N LYS A 320 0.60 -35.40 26.20
CA LYS A 320 0.10 -36.64 26.77
C LYS A 320 1.19 -37.70 26.55
N GLY A 321 2.14 -37.71 27.44
CA GLY A 321 3.16 -38.74 27.59
C GLY A 321 3.19 -39.17 29.05
N ARG A 322 2.58 -40.30 29.32
CA ARG A 322 2.71 -41.20 30.47
C ARG A 322 3.72 -40.77 31.55
N GLY A 323 3.19 -40.55 32.75
CA GLY A 323 3.79 -40.86 34.06
C GLY A 323 5.19 -40.29 34.34
N GLY A 324 5.23 -39.19 35.10
CA GLY A 324 6.47 -38.72 35.71
C GLY A 324 6.27 -37.40 36.42
N ASN A 325 6.31 -37.41 37.75
CA ASN A 325 6.25 -36.21 38.58
C ASN A 325 7.35 -35.22 38.20
N LEU A 326 6.99 -34.04 37.70
CA LEU A 326 7.91 -32.91 37.63
C LEU A 326 7.61 -31.97 38.79
N ARG A 327 8.56 -31.83 39.69
CA ARG A 327 8.60 -30.75 40.68
C ARG A 327 9.06 -29.47 39.98
N LEU A 328 8.30 -28.41 40.18
CA LEU A 328 8.67 -27.03 39.84
C LEU A 328 9.88 -26.59 40.67
N PHE A 329 10.83 -26.00 40.01
CA PHE A 329 11.76 -25.05 40.60
C PHE A 329 11.54 -23.68 39.95
#